data_1648611b10274781b42391a667b2f2f7
#
_entry.id   1648611b10274781b42391a667b2f2f7
#
_cell.length_a   1.000
_cell.length_b   1.000
_cell.length_c   1.000
_cell.angle_alpha   90.00
_cell.angle_beta   90.00
_cell.angle_gamma   90.00
#
_symmetry.space_group_name_H-M   'P 1'
#
loop_
_entity.id
_entity.type
_entity.pdbx_description
1 polymer ?
#
loop_
_entity_poly.entity_id
_entity_poly.type
_entity_poly.pdbx_seq_one_letter_code
_entity_poly.pdbx_strand_id
1 'polypeptide(L)'
;MKRSLLYSGLMLALLGVFAGCNKDSKSDENWKDIPSNQFTAESGKAEISVNSIPVSMGNVKLTASSATEGVLQMNNVIPCASSVAVNVNLKNTGDSKWAFSGEGNIYNMAVMSLFSTDKTPIYTVSVEGEIDGNEKISIKAATKVVAKGGMEGDWNLLREAAPDKDRVPVVTPLQITWTASGDYAVSAAMMGKMLSIFGSVQLADQLDRLSFTEDGNVTARYWESDEDSGNSGIPDMKEFDGIIKKLVGPDGKYHFVPTTHTEKEWIDLPPANLAFWYANGGNLFVLPNLSVLSEMEGAQADAFVTRAADLSGLSELLEELQKLGVDPKEILPVIKNFMANGLVMKYVVTDNSLQLFMDKELCDPIVKPLLPLLDQLDKKLEDMAKNPDITEEQKAELQKLQTLMGVFGLTKPSDLKAVWANTTEFAVAMNFVR
;
A
#
# COMPACT_ATOMS: atom_id res chain seq x y z
N MET A 1 18.56 -22.51 0.49
CA MET A 1 19.80 -22.22 1.22
C MET A 1 21.12 -22.21 0.42
N LYS A 2 21.15 -22.45 -0.90
CA LYS A 2 22.41 -22.46 -1.69
C LYS A 2 22.55 -21.29 -2.68
N ARG A 3 21.56 -20.38 -2.81
CA ARG A 3 21.60 -19.26 -3.77
C ARG A 3 21.96 -17.90 -3.14
N SER A 4 21.89 -17.76 -1.83
CA SER A 4 22.24 -16.51 -1.13
C SER A 4 23.76 -16.31 -1.00
N LEU A 5 24.53 -17.39 -1.07
CA LEU A 5 26.00 -17.37 -0.96
C LEU A 5 26.74 -16.94 -2.25
N LEU A 6 26.06 -16.97 -3.41
CA LEU A 6 26.70 -16.58 -4.68
C LEU A 6 26.78 -15.06 -4.86
N TYR A 7 25.83 -14.30 -4.29
CA TYR A 7 25.83 -12.84 -4.39
C TYR A 7 26.76 -12.16 -3.38
N SER A 8 27.00 -12.79 -2.24
CA SER A 8 28.01 -12.30 -1.28
C SER A 8 29.43 -12.47 -1.81
N GLY A 9 29.69 -13.46 -2.69
CA GLY A 9 31.01 -13.70 -3.28
C GLY A 9 31.40 -12.74 -4.40
N LEU A 10 30.42 -12.19 -5.13
CA LEU A 10 30.71 -11.29 -6.26
C LEU A 10 31.05 -9.86 -5.80
N MET A 11 30.54 -9.44 -4.63
CA MET A 11 30.87 -8.12 -4.04
C MET A 11 32.26 -8.10 -3.41
N LEU A 12 32.77 -9.23 -2.93
CA LEU A 12 34.15 -9.29 -2.38
C LEU A 12 35.25 -9.32 -3.45
N ALA A 13 34.95 -9.70 -4.70
CA ALA A 13 35.94 -9.79 -5.75
C ALA A 13 36.31 -8.44 -6.39
N LEU A 14 35.53 -7.38 -6.15
CA LEU A 14 35.82 -6.01 -6.66
C LEU A 14 36.71 -5.18 -5.73
N LEU A 15 37.01 -5.66 -4.53
CA LEU A 15 37.86 -4.96 -3.55
C LEU A 15 39.36 -5.29 -3.66
N GLY A 16 39.77 -6.08 -4.67
CA GLY A 16 41.10 -6.65 -4.73
C GLY A 16 42.13 -6.01 -5.69
N VAL A 17 41.85 -4.88 -6.37
CA VAL A 17 42.70 -4.44 -7.49
C VAL A 17 43.32 -3.05 -7.34
N PHE A 18 43.36 -2.43 -6.20
CA PHE A 18 44.16 -1.18 -6.04
C PHE A 18 45.12 -1.25 -4.86
N ALA A 19 46.13 -2.08 -4.99
CA ALA A 19 47.36 -1.98 -4.19
C ALA A 19 48.52 -1.56 -5.11
N GLY A 20 48.72 -0.28 -5.27
CA GLY A 20 49.83 0.29 -6.03
C GLY A 20 50.31 1.60 -5.44
N CYS A 21 51.40 1.51 -4.72
CA CYS A 21 52.32 2.49 -4.14
C CYS A 21 52.17 3.98 -4.54
N ASN A 22 52.12 4.87 -3.55
CA ASN A 22 53.16 5.87 -3.45
C ASN A 22 53.36 6.39 -2.03
N LYS A 23 54.57 6.77 -1.71
CA LYS A 23 55.09 7.24 -0.40
C LYS A 23 54.82 8.73 -0.19
N ASP A 24 54.73 9.07 1.09
CA ASP A 24 54.93 10.37 1.76
C ASP A 24 53.77 11.36 1.78
N SER A 25 52.98 11.25 2.84
CA SER A 25 52.67 12.40 3.74
C SER A 25 51.92 11.89 4.99
N LYS A 26 52.42 12.20 6.16
CA LYS A 26 51.90 11.76 7.48
C LYS A 26 50.61 12.49 7.93
N SER A 27 49.82 13.07 7.03
CA SER A 27 48.59 13.82 7.37
C SER A 27 47.28 13.22 6.89
N ASP A 28 47.28 12.11 6.12
CA ASP A 28 46.06 11.65 5.43
C ASP A 28 45.52 10.28 5.91
N GLU A 29 46.02 9.72 7.00
CA GLU A 29 45.58 8.40 7.47
C GLU A 29 44.40 8.43 8.48
N ASN A 30 43.92 9.61 8.91
CA ASN A 30 42.85 9.75 9.89
C ASN A 30 41.49 9.16 9.44
N TRP A 31 41.31 8.95 8.13
CA TRP A 31 40.09 8.33 7.64
C TRP A 31 39.93 6.85 8.06
N LYS A 32 41.00 6.18 8.46
CA LYS A 32 41.01 4.82 8.99
C LYS A 32 40.37 4.74 10.37
N ASP A 33 40.28 5.90 11.06
CA ASP A 33 39.64 6.00 12.37
C ASP A 33 38.12 6.26 12.27
N ILE A 34 37.56 6.38 11.04
CA ILE A 34 36.13 6.48 10.83
C ILE A 34 35.47 5.20 11.32
N PRO A 35 34.51 5.26 12.29
CA PRO A 35 33.84 4.09 12.78
C PRO A 35 33.12 3.34 11.64
N SER A 36 33.45 2.06 11.47
CA SER A 36 32.87 1.18 10.44
C SER A 36 31.87 0.17 11.02
N ASN A 37 31.48 0.35 12.29
CA ASN A 37 30.42 -0.42 12.92
C ASN A 37 29.06 -0.08 12.35
N GLN A 38 28.08 -0.93 12.63
CA GLN A 38 26.70 -0.71 12.32
C GLN A 38 26.05 0.15 13.39
N PHE A 39 25.32 1.19 12.98
CA PHE A 39 24.55 2.06 13.86
C PHE A 39 23.07 1.74 13.66
N THR A 40 22.34 1.55 14.74
CA THR A 40 20.89 1.36 14.70
C THR A 40 20.16 2.62 15.12
N ALA A 41 19.03 2.90 14.51
CA ALA A 41 18.22 4.07 14.84
C ALA A 41 17.78 4.04 16.31
N GLU A 42 17.40 2.85 16.82
CA GLU A 42 16.94 2.67 18.20
C GLU A 42 18.04 2.88 19.26
N SER A 43 19.30 2.83 18.88
CA SER A 43 20.43 2.95 19.83
C SER A 43 20.67 4.37 20.32
N GLY A 44 20.04 5.38 19.72
CA GLY A 44 20.32 6.80 19.96
C GLY A 44 21.71 7.26 19.46
N LYS A 45 22.45 6.39 18.78
CA LYS A 45 23.72 6.70 18.12
C LYS A 45 23.57 7.07 16.66
N ALA A 46 22.45 6.74 16.03
CA ALA A 46 22.08 7.14 14.68
C ALA A 46 20.86 8.07 14.72
N GLU A 47 21.01 9.25 14.17
CA GLU A 47 19.93 10.19 13.90
C GLU A 47 19.66 10.17 12.40
N ILE A 48 18.55 9.56 12.00
CA ILE A 48 18.24 9.30 10.59
C ILE A 48 16.93 9.98 10.24
N SER A 49 16.90 10.67 9.10
CA SER A 49 15.65 11.17 8.52
C SER A 49 15.56 10.83 7.02
N VAL A 50 14.35 10.54 6.57
CA VAL A 50 14.01 10.34 5.15
C VAL A 50 12.94 11.35 4.78
N ASN A 51 13.19 12.15 3.73
CA ASN A 51 12.29 13.24 3.31
C ASN A 51 11.94 14.20 4.47
N SER A 52 12.94 14.49 5.31
CA SER A 52 12.81 15.32 6.53
C SER A 52 11.99 14.70 7.67
N ILE A 53 11.57 13.45 7.55
CA ILE A 53 10.80 12.72 8.56
C ILE A 53 11.76 11.79 9.31
N PRO A 54 11.82 11.83 10.66
CA PRO A 54 12.65 10.93 11.44
C PRO A 54 12.33 9.46 11.19
N VAL A 55 13.35 8.62 11.23
CA VAL A 55 13.24 7.16 11.09
C VAL A 55 13.63 6.52 12.42
N SER A 56 12.73 5.79 13.02
CA SER A 56 12.89 5.13 14.33
C SER A 56 13.52 3.74 14.23
N MET A 57 13.46 3.10 13.05
CA MET A 57 13.91 1.72 12.82
C MET A 57 14.97 1.65 11.71
N GLY A 58 15.71 0.55 11.70
CA GLY A 58 16.70 0.30 10.66
C GLY A 58 18.13 0.56 11.14
N ASN A 59 19.08 0.28 10.25
CA ASN A 59 20.49 0.43 10.57
C ASN A 59 21.28 0.96 9.39
N VAL A 60 22.40 1.58 9.71
CA VAL A 60 23.30 2.20 8.74
C VAL A 60 24.74 1.83 9.05
N LYS A 61 25.55 1.72 8.00
CA LYS A 61 26.98 1.48 8.10
C LYS A 61 27.73 2.31 7.06
N LEU A 62 28.66 3.12 7.52
CA LEU A 62 29.60 3.84 6.66
C LEU A 62 30.91 3.05 6.58
N THR A 63 31.38 2.76 5.39
CA THR A 63 32.66 2.12 5.15
C THR A 63 33.50 3.03 4.26
N ALA A 64 34.52 3.66 4.83
CA ALA A 64 35.45 4.48 4.08
C ALA A 64 36.41 3.58 3.26
N SER A 65 36.64 3.93 2.02
CA SER A 65 37.63 3.29 1.12
C SER A 65 38.89 4.15 0.94
N SER A 66 38.77 5.45 1.17
CA SER A 66 39.87 6.42 1.14
C SER A 66 39.53 7.64 2.02
N ALA A 67 40.39 8.64 2.06
CA ALA A 67 40.15 9.90 2.74
C ALA A 67 38.97 10.71 2.14
N THR A 68 38.59 10.40 0.90
CA THR A 68 37.57 11.16 0.15
C THR A 68 36.40 10.33 -0.32
N GLU A 69 36.43 9.00 -0.14
CA GLU A 69 35.41 8.09 -0.68
C GLU A 69 35.01 7.03 0.32
N GLY A 70 33.76 6.64 0.26
CA GLY A 70 33.19 5.56 1.06
C GLY A 70 31.88 5.03 0.50
N VAL A 71 31.32 4.07 1.18
CA VAL A 71 30.00 3.50 0.88
C VAL A 71 29.13 3.59 2.14
N LEU A 72 27.99 4.26 2.04
CA LEU A 72 26.94 4.24 3.05
C LEU A 72 25.95 3.13 2.70
N GLN A 73 25.85 2.13 3.56
CA GLN A 73 24.83 1.10 3.49
C GLN A 73 23.71 1.42 4.47
N MET A 74 22.48 1.41 3.99
CA MET A 74 21.25 1.63 4.76
C MET A 74 20.37 0.40 4.63
N ASN A 75 19.96 -0.21 5.76
CA ASN A 75 19.07 -1.36 5.76
C ASN A 75 17.79 -1.02 6.53
N ASN A 76 16.64 -1.25 5.92
CA ASN A 76 15.31 -0.93 6.45
C ASN A 76 15.15 0.55 6.86
N VAL A 77 15.85 1.46 6.18
CA VAL A 77 15.78 2.92 6.39
C VAL A 77 14.88 3.56 5.35
N ILE A 78 15.06 3.18 4.08
CA ILE A 78 14.23 3.69 2.98
C ILE A 78 13.02 2.77 2.84
N PRO A 79 11.77 3.25 2.99
CA PRO A 79 10.57 2.40 3.07
C PRO A 79 10.35 1.48 1.86
N CYS A 80 10.84 1.87 0.68
CA CYS A 80 10.68 1.08 -0.55
C CYS A 80 11.85 0.11 -0.82
N ALA A 81 12.83 0.00 0.09
CA ALA A 81 14.02 -0.82 -0.14
C ALA A 81 14.56 -1.42 1.15
N SER A 82 14.66 -2.76 1.22
CA SER A 82 15.24 -3.46 2.37
C SER A 82 16.73 -3.15 2.58
N SER A 83 17.46 -2.81 1.52
CA SER A 83 18.87 -2.41 1.60
C SER A 83 19.23 -1.50 0.43
N VAL A 84 19.91 -0.40 0.74
CA VAL A 84 20.43 0.57 -0.23
C VAL A 84 21.89 0.83 0.08
N ALA A 85 22.73 0.81 -0.95
CA ALA A 85 24.14 1.21 -0.86
C ALA A 85 24.37 2.45 -1.73
N VAL A 86 24.91 3.50 -1.12
CA VAL A 86 25.22 4.78 -1.79
C VAL A 86 26.70 5.04 -1.70
N ASN A 87 27.34 5.29 -2.84
CA ASN A 87 28.72 5.80 -2.85
C ASN A 87 28.71 7.24 -2.36
N VAL A 88 29.55 7.55 -1.38
CA VAL A 88 29.60 8.85 -0.76
C VAL A 88 30.99 9.47 -0.85
N ASN A 89 31.02 10.78 -1.04
CA ASN A 89 32.22 11.58 -0.90
C ASN A 89 32.40 11.94 0.58
N LEU A 90 33.62 11.76 1.10
CA LEU A 90 33.99 12.07 2.47
C LEU A 90 34.76 13.36 2.54
N LYS A 91 34.53 14.14 3.58
CA LYS A 91 35.26 15.38 3.87
C LYS A 91 35.52 15.47 5.36
N ASN A 92 36.79 15.57 5.76
CA ASN A 92 37.13 15.86 7.14
C ASN A 92 36.69 17.29 7.49
N THR A 93 35.93 17.47 8.55
CA THR A 93 35.36 18.73 9.01
C THR A 93 35.94 19.21 10.34
N GLY A 94 36.81 18.42 10.95
CA GLY A 94 37.47 18.77 12.21
C GLY A 94 38.04 17.52 12.90
N ASP A 95 38.43 17.67 14.15
CA ASP A 95 38.99 16.59 14.95
C ASP A 95 37.99 15.42 15.06
N SER A 96 38.31 14.32 14.39
CA SER A 96 37.51 13.09 14.39
C SER A 96 36.08 13.29 13.88
N LYS A 97 35.81 14.26 13.00
CA LYS A 97 34.51 14.50 12.36
C LYS A 97 34.62 14.45 10.85
N TRP A 98 33.65 13.78 10.24
CA TRP A 98 33.59 13.58 8.80
C TRP A 98 32.18 13.85 8.30
N ALA A 99 32.04 14.80 7.37
CA ALA A 99 30.84 14.95 6.58
C ALA A 99 30.88 14.01 5.38
N PHE A 100 29.72 13.54 4.96
CA PHE A 100 29.58 12.75 3.77
C PHE A 100 28.35 13.14 2.96
N SER A 101 28.43 12.97 1.64
CA SER A 101 27.30 13.17 0.74
C SER A 101 27.42 12.26 -0.48
N GLY A 102 26.29 11.86 -1.05
CA GLY A 102 26.28 11.00 -2.23
C GLY A 102 24.88 10.83 -2.81
N GLU A 103 24.85 10.22 -3.98
CA GLU A 103 23.61 9.86 -4.69
C GLU A 103 23.65 8.40 -5.11
N GLY A 104 22.49 7.75 -5.13
CA GLY A 104 22.33 6.37 -5.55
C GLY A 104 21.01 6.13 -6.23
N ASN A 105 20.86 4.92 -6.77
CA ASN A 105 19.63 4.47 -7.40
C ASN A 105 19.03 3.29 -6.66
N ILE A 106 17.71 3.26 -6.56
CA ILE A 106 16.95 2.14 -6.00
C ILE A 106 16.23 1.45 -7.15
N TYR A 107 16.40 0.15 -7.25
CA TYR A 107 15.81 -0.71 -8.27
C TYR A 107 14.80 -1.65 -7.63
N ASN A 108 13.69 -1.92 -8.32
CA ASN A 108 12.76 -2.94 -7.85
C ASN A 108 13.33 -4.34 -8.02
N MET A 109 13.79 -4.94 -6.94
CA MET A 109 14.36 -6.29 -6.94
C MET A 109 13.31 -7.38 -7.20
N ALA A 110 12.04 -7.13 -6.92
CA ALA A 110 10.96 -8.11 -7.10
C ALA A 110 10.57 -8.26 -8.59
N VAL A 111 10.70 -7.21 -9.38
CA VAL A 111 10.42 -7.22 -10.83
C VAL A 111 11.66 -7.62 -11.65
N MET A 112 12.84 -7.60 -11.06
CA MET A 112 14.04 -8.14 -11.71
C MET A 112 13.93 -9.66 -11.83
N SER A 113 13.11 -10.13 -12.78
CA SER A 113 13.24 -11.50 -13.25
C SER A 113 14.65 -11.68 -13.79
N LEU A 114 15.22 -12.87 -13.66
CA LEU A 114 16.57 -13.20 -14.16
C LEU A 114 16.77 -12.91 -15.66
N PHE A 115 15.71 -12.47 -16.35
CA PHE A 115 15.65 -12.20 -17.78
C PHE A 115 15.28 -10.74 -18.12
N SER A 116 14.95 -9.89 -17.13
CA SER A 116 14.71 -8.47 -17.40
C SER A 116 16.03 -7.72 -17.54
N THR A 117 16.25 -7.18 -18.72
CA THR A 117 17.36 -6.25 -19.00
C THR A 117 17.05 -4.81 -18.61
N ASP A 118 15.84 -4.55 -18.14
CA ASP A 118 15.40 -3.22 -17.74
C ASP A 118 15.99 -2.87 -16.37
N LYS A 119 17.00 -1.99 -16.40
CA LYS A 119 17.70 -1.45 -15.24
C LYS A 119 17.22 -0.03 -14.90
N THR A 120 16.00 0.32 -15.27
CA THR A 120 15.48 1.64 -14.94
C THR A 120 15.27 1.73 -13.42
N PRO A 121 15.88 2.72 -12.75
CA PRO A 121 15.66 2.91 -11.32
C PRO A 121 14.21 3.33 -11.06
N ILE A 122 13.65 2.86 -9.95
CA ILE A 122 12.33 3.32 -9.47
C ILE A 122 12.46 4.63 -8.68
N TYR A 123 13.56 4.78 -7.93
CA TYR A 123 13.91 5.99 -7.19
C TYR A 123 15.39 6.36 -7.38
N THR A 124 15.68 7.65 -7.26
CA THR A 124 16.98 8.13 -6.84
C THR A 124 16.93 8.44 -5.33
N VAL A 125 18.06 8.29 -4.67
CA VAL A 125 18.25 8.68 -3.27
C VAL A 125 19.49 9.55 -3.17
N SER A 126 19.35 10.72 -2.57
CA SER A 126 20.47 11.56 -2.15
C SER A 126 20.65 11.44 -0.64
N VAL A 127 21.89 11.42 -0.20
CA VAL A 127 22.23 11.34 1.22
C VAL A 127 23.25 12.40 1.58
N GLU A 128 23.06 12.99 2.74
CA GLU A 128 24.06 13.85 3.40
C GLU A 128 24.09 13.52 4.89
N GLY A 129 25.25 13.67 5.52
CA GLY A 129 25.34 13.39 6.94
C GLY A 129 26.73 13.65 7.50
N GLU A 130 26.86 13.37 8.77
CA GLU A 130 28.11 13.48 9.52
C GLU A 130 28.29 12.24 10.42
N ILE A 131 29.53 11.84 10.60
CA ILE A 131 29.94 10.83 11.57
C ILE A 131 31.06 11.40 12.45
N ASP A 132 31.00 11.15 13.74
CA ASP A 132 32.03 11.55 14.67
C ASP A 132 32.78 10.35 15.27
N GLY A 133 33.98 10.58 15.78
CA GLY A 133 34.78 9.57 16.45
C GLY A 133 34.17 9.03 17.76
N ASN A 134 33.11 9.65 18.28
CA ASN A 134 32.35 9.19 19.44
C ASN A 134 31.24 8.20 19.06
N GLU A 135 31.33 7.64 17.86
CA GLU A 135 30.35 6.68 17.35
C GLU A 135 28.92 7.25 17.26
N LYS A 136 28.78 8.50 16.80
CA LYS A 136 27.50 9.08 16.45
C LYS A 136 27.46 9.37 14.96
N ILE A 137 26.34 9.04 14.32
CA ILE A 137 26.09 9.30 12.91
C ILE A 137 24.75 10.03 12.73
N SER A 138 24.74 11.08 11.93
CA SER A 138 23.52 11.74 11.48
C SER A 138 23.39 11.61 9.98
N ILE A 139 22.18 11.29 9.49
CA ILE A 139 21.90 11.07 8.07
C ILE A 139 20.59 11.75 7.72
N LYS A 140 20.64 12.52 6.63
CA LYS A 140 19.46 13.02 5.93
C LYS A 140 19.43 12.37 4.56
N ALA A 141 18.42 11.55 4.31
CA ALA A 141 18.16 10.97 3.01
C ALA A 141 16.95 11.66 2.36
N ALA A 142 17.03 11.91 1.06
CA ALA A 142 15.90 12.37 0.28
C ALA A 142 15.71 11.46 -0.92
N THR A 143 14.48 11.01 -1.15
CA THR A 143 14.10 10.16 -2.27
C THR A 143 13.42 10.97 -3.36
N LYS A 144 13.51 10.51 -4.60
CA LYS A 144 12.80 11.08 -5.74
C LYS A 144 12.34 9.97 -6.66
N VAL A 145 11.05 9.94 -6.98
CA VAL A 145 10.48 8.97 -7.90
C VAL A 145 11.00 9.21 -9.31
N VAL A 146 11.56 8.18 -9.92
CA VAL A 146 11.96 8.18 -11.34
C VAL A 146 10.85 7.60 -12.20
N ALA A 147 10.27 6.50 -11.76
CA ALA A 147 9.22 5.77 -12.47
C ALA A 147 7.83 6.34 -12.12
N LYS A 148 7.45 7.46 -12.73
CA LYS A 148 6.24 8.25 -12.35
C LYS A 148 4.97 7.81 -13.07
N GLY A 149 5.05 7.23 -14.25
CA GLY A 149 3.87 6.80 -15.04
C GLY A 149 2.84 7.89 -15.34
N GLY A 150 3.18 9.18 -15.19
CA GLY A 150 2.26 10.31 -15.36
C GLY A 150 1.34 10.60 -14.17
N MET A 151 1.47 9.87 -13.07
CA MET A 151 0.56 9.98 -11.92
C MET A 151 0.93 11.06 -10.90
N GLU A 152 2.14 11.61 -10.96
CA GLU A 152 2.59 12.64 -10.03
C GLU A 152 1.62 13.82 -9.95
N GLY A 153 1.33 14.28 -8.74
CA GLY A 153 0.45 15.41 -8.45
C GLY A 153 -0.83 15.03 -7.70
N ASP A 154 -1.75 15.99 -7.66
CA ASP A 154 -3.01 15.87 -6.96
C ASP A 154 -4.10 15.34 -7.88
N TRP A 155 -4.93 14.43 -7.35
CA TRP A 155 -6.03 13.79 -8.02
C TRP A 155 -7.29 13.83 -7.15
N ASN A 156 -8.25 14.66 -7.51
CA ASN A 156 -9.52 14.77 -6.82
C ASN A 156 -10.41 13.57 -7.16
N LEU A 157 -11.13 13.06 -6.18
CA LEU A 157 -12.10 12.00 -6.44
C LEU A 157 -13.14 12.48 -7.47
N LEU A 158 -13.47 11.62 -8.44
CA LEU A 158 -14.56 11.91 -9.39
C LEU A 158 -15.87 12.04 -8.60
N ARG A 159 -16.58 13.17 -8.75
CA ARG A 159 -17.81 13.42 -8.00
C ARG A 159 -19.06 13.57 -8.85
N GLU A 160 -18.89 13.72 -10.15
CA GLU A 160 -20.00 13.85 -11.09
C GLU A 160 -19.97 12.74 -12.14
N ALA A 161 -21.13 12.19 -12.44
CA ALA A 161 -21.28 11.19 -13.49
C ALA A 161 -22.52 11.45 -14.35
N ALA A 162 -22.35 11.35 -15.67
CA ALA A 162 -23.48 11.39 -16.58
C ALA A 162 -24.26 10.07 -16.50
N PRO A 163 -25.61 10.08 -16.62
CA PRO A 163 -26.41 8.88 -16.77
C PRO A 163 -26.22 8.25 -18.17
N ASP A 164 -26.31 6.93 -18.24
CA ASP A 164 -26.48 6.20 -19.50
C ASP A 164 -27.95 6.25 -19.99
N LYS A 165 -28.23 5.51 -21.07
CA LYS A 165 -29.59 5.35 -21.62
C LYS A 165 -30.58 4.72 -20.62
N ASP A 166 -30.09 3.91 -19.69
CA ASP A 166 -30.88 3.23 -18.68
C ASP A 166 -30.95 4.03 -17.36
N ARG A 167 -30.46 5.28 -17.38
CA ARG A 167 -30.39 6.20 -16.24
C ARG A 167 -29.53 5.69 -15.10
N VAL A 168 -28.43 4.98 -15.42
CA VAL A 168 -27.41 4.54 -14.47
C VAL A 168 -26.15 5.37 -14.72
N PRO A 169 -25.37 5.73 -13.69
CA PRO A 169 -24.12 6.47 -13.90
C PRO A 169 -23.14 5.66 -14.76
N VAL A 170 -22.56 6.30 -15.78
CA VAL A 170 -21.62 5.66 -16.73
C VAL A 170 -20.29 5.34 -16.04
N VAL A 171 -19.78 6.28 -15.25
CA VAL A 171 -18.56 6.14 -14.47
C VAL A 171 -18.85 6.65 -13.07
N THR A 172 -18.43 5.90 -12.06
CA THR A 172 -18.64 6.24 -10.66
C THR A 172 -17.29 6.44 -9.94
N PRO A 173 -17.24 7.18 -8.80
CA PRO A 173 -16.03 7.31 -7.98
C PRO A 173 -15.35 5.97 -7.67
N LEU A 174 -16.13 4.99 -7.21
CA LEU A 174 -15.75 3.59 -7.11
C LEU A 174 -16.59 2.80 -8.13
N GLN A 175 -15.95 2.22 -9.11
CA GLN A 175 -16.61 1.44 -10.15
C GLN A 175 -16.26 -0.04 -10.04
N ILE A 176 -17.28 -0.89 -9.98
CA ILE A 176 -17.13 -2.34 -9.99
C ILE A 176 -17.75 -2.88 -11.28
N THR A 177 -16.88 -3.34 -12.18
CA THR A 177 -17.28 -4.09 -13.35
C THR A 177 -17.32 -5.56 -12.98
N TRP A 178 -18.48 -6.20 -13.13
CA TRP A 178 -18.61 -7.62 -12.84
C TRP A 178 -19.46 -8.29 -13.91
N THR A 179 -18.83 -9.13 -14.71
CA THR A 179 -19.48 -9.91 -15.77
C THR A 179 -19.28 -11.40 -15.50
N ALA A 180 -20.33 -12.18 -15.63
CA ALA A 180 -20.27 -13.63 -15.51
C ALA A 180 -21.00 -14.31 -16.68
N SER A 181 -20.74 -15.58 -16.90
CA SER A 181 -21.40 -16.40 -17.91
C SER A 181 -22.64 -17.13 -17.37
N GLY A 182 -23.51 -17.59 -18.30
CA GLY A 182 -24.66 -18.41 -17.97
C GLY A 182 -25.68 -17.75 -17.06
N ASP A 183 -26.21 -18.50 -16.13
CA ASP A 183 -27.29 -18.09 -15.22
C ASP A 183 -26.85 -16.98 -14.23
N TYR A 184 -25.55 -16.77 -14.09
CA TYR A 184 -24.97 -15.81 -13.17
C TYR A 184 -24.74 -14.41 -13.78
N ALA A 185 -24.98 -14.24 -15.09
CA ALA A 185 -24.69 -12.98 -15.79
C ALA A 185 -25.49 -11.80 -15.21
N VAL A 186 -26.77 -12.00 -14.95
CA VAL A 186 -27.65 -10.95 -14.39
C VAL A 186 -27.24 -10.61 -12.95
N SER A 187 -27.00 -11.62 -12.12
CA SER A 187 -26.59 -11.45 -10.72
C SER A 187 -25.28 -10.67 -10.60
N ALA A 188 -24.27 -11.07 -11.36
CA ALA A 188 -22.98 -10.39 -11.36
C ALA A 188 -23.09 -8.91 -11.78
N ALA A 189 -23.78 -8.64 -12.92
CA ALA A 189 -23.96 -7.28 -13.42
C ALA A 189 -24.73 -6.39 -12.42
N MET A 190 -25.76 -6.92 -11.77
CA MET A 190 -26.56 -6.20 -10.79
C MET A 190 -25.77 -5.91 -9.52
N MET A 191 -25.03 -6.90 -9.00
CA MET A 191 -24.13 -6.71 -7.87
C MET A 191 -23.05 -5.65 -8.18
N GLY A 192 -22.41 -5.73 -9.35
CA GLY A 192 -21.41 -4.75 -9.76
C GLY A 192 -21.97 -3.32 -9.75
N LYS A 193 -23.17 -3.11 -10.31
CA LYS A 193 -23.83 -1.79 -10.33
C LYS A 193 -24.17 -1.29 -8.92
N MET A 194 -24.78 -2.12 -8.11
CA MET A 194 -25.16 -1.74 -6.73
C MET A 194 -23.92 -1.42 -5.89
N LEU A 195 -22.93 -2.27 -5.90
CA LEU A 195 -21.68 -2.07 -5.17
C LEU A 195 -20.93 -0.83 -5.66
N SER A 196 -20.99 -0.50 -6.95
CA SER A 196 -20.42 0.74 -7.49
C SER A 196 -21.08 1.97 -6.89
N ILE A 197 -22.41 2.03 -6.86
CA ILE A 197 -23.14 3.18 -6.31
C ILE A 197 -22.89 3.32 -4.82
N PHE A 198 -23.05 2.22 -4.08
CA PHE A 198 -22.83 2.19 -2.64
C PHE A 198 -21.41 2.59 -2.26
N GLY A 199 -20.43 1.89 -2.84
CA GLY A 199 -19.04 2.16 -2.59
C GLY A 199 -18.64 3.59 -2.99
N SER A 200 -19.30 4.14 -4.03
CA SER A 200 -19.07 5.53 -4.44
C SER A 200 -19.58 6.54 -3.41
N VAL A 201 -20.73 6.30 -2.81
CA VAL A 201 -21.27 7.16 -1.74
C VAL A 201 -20.34 7.13 -0.54
N GLN A 202 -19.96 5.94 -0.10
CA GLN A 202 -19.04 5.78 1.04
C GLN A 202 -17.66 6.38 0.76
N LEU A 203 -17.12 6.14 -0.44
CA LEU A 203 -15.83 6.70 -0.82
C LEU A 203 -15.87 8.22 -0.92
N ALA A 204 -16.97 8.79 -1.45
CA ALA A 204 -17.16 10.23 -1.55
C ALA A 204 -17.32 10.92 -0.19
N ASP A 205 -17.82 10.21 0.80
CA ASP A 205 -17.89 10.70 2.19
C ASP A 205 -16.52 10.65 2.89
N GLN A 206 -15.62 9.77 2.49
CA GLN A 206 -14.36 9.54 3.21
C GLN A 206 -13.14 10.11 2.51
N LEU A 207 -13.13 10.19 1.17
CA LEU A 207 -11.98 10.60 0.39
C LEU A 207 -12.31 11.78 -0.51
N ASP A 208 -11.50 12.83 -0.42
CA ASP A 208 -11.58 13.98 -1.30
C ASP A 208 -10.51 13.92 -2.39
N ARG A 209 -9.26 13.66 -2.00
CA ARG A 209 -8.11 13.73 -2.89
C ARG A 209 -7.04 12.72 -2.51
N LEU A 210 -6.36 12.17 -3.54
CA LEU A 210 -5.07 11.49 -3.40
C LEU A 210 -3.98 12.34 -4.03
N SER A 211 -2.79 12.32 -3.43
CA SER A 211 -1.62 13.01 -3.96
C SER A 211 -0.44 12.05 -4.05
N PHE A 212 0.18 12.01 -5.22
CA PHE A 212 1.40 11.26 -5.50
C PHE A 212 2.56 12.24 -5.58
N THR A 213 3.35 12.35 -4.51
CA THR A 213 4.39 13.36 -4.40
C THR A 213 5.68 12.97 -5.11
N GLU A 214 6.49 13.95 -5.49
CA GLU A 214 7.77 13.72 -6.18
C GLU A 214 8.77 12.93 -5.35
N ASP A 215 8.73 13.06 -4.02
CA ASP A 215 9.60 12.35 -3.09
C ASP A 215 9.18 10.89 -2.84
N GLY A 216 8.04 10.48 -3.41
CA GLY A 216 7.51 9.13 -3.33
C GLY A 216 6.42 8.93 -2.29
N ASN A 217 6.06 9.94 -1.49
CA ASN A 217 4.96 9.81 -0.56
C ASN A 217 3.61 9.71 -1.29
N VAL A 218 2.69 8.94 -0.71
CA VAL A 218 1.26 9.01 -1.00
C VAL A 218 0.60 9.76 0.14
N THR A 219 -0.11 10.84 -0.18
CA THR A 219 -0.91 11.59 0.80
C THR A 219 -2.37 11.64 0.36
N ALA A 220 -3.27 11.97 1.27
CA ALA A 220 -4.69 12.03 1.02
C ALA A 220 -5.31 13.22 1.74
N ARG A 221 -6.40 13.72 1.18
CA ARG A 221 -7.37 14.55 1.89
C ARG A 221 -8.58 13.69 2.17
N TYR A 222 -8.87 13.45 3.44
CA TYR A 222 -9.86 12.49 3.87
C TYR A 222 -10.65 13.00 5.09
N TRP A 223 -11.70 12.30 5.41
CA TRP A 223 -12.46 12.50 6.63
C TRP A 223 -12.37 11.26 7.53
N GLU A 224 -12.17 11.50 8.81
CA GLU A 224 -12.13 10.47 9.82
C GLU A 224 -13.49 10.45 10.54
N SER A 225 -14.22 9.36 10.41
CA SER A 225 -15.51 9.20 11.10
C SER A 225 -15.27 8.96 12.58
N ASP A 226 -15.98 9.69 13.44
CA ASP A 226 -16.11 9.30 14.82
C ASP A 226 -16.70 7.88 14.88
N GLU A 227 -16.14 7.00 15.67
CA GLU A 227 -16.49 5.55 15.73
C GLU A 227 -17.98 5.26 15.99
N ASP A 228 -18.74 6.25 16.47
CA ASP A 228 -20.16 6.15 16.81
C ASP A 228 -21.15 6.45 15.65
N SER A 229 -20.67 6.79 14.45
CA SER A 229 -21.56 6.98 13.30
C SER A 229 -22.10 5.65 12.73
N GLY A 230 -22.39 4.73 13.59
CA GLY A 230 -22.75 3.34 13.40
C GLY A 230 -24.03 3.06 12.62
N ASN A 231 -24.18 3.63 11.44
CA ASN A 231 -25.21 3.24 10.48
C ASN A 231 -24.60 2.47 9.30
N SER A 232 -23.79 1.46 9.61
CA SER A 232 -23.17 0.56 8.62
C SER A 232 -24.09 -0.59 8.19
N GLY A 233 -25.40 -0.48 8.45
CA GLY A 233 -26.37 -1.46 7.99
C GLY A 233 -26.43 -1.51 6.48
N ILE A 234 -26.48 -2.71 5.89
CA ILE A 234 -26.76 -2.89 4.46
C ILE A 234 -28.14 -2.29 4.19
N PRO A 235 -28.29 -1.26 3.31
CA PRO A 235 -29.58 -0.65 3.04
C PRO A 235 -30.52 -1.64 2.36
N ASP A 236 -31.80 -1.55 2.66
CA ASP A 236 -32.82 -2.28 1.91
C ASP A 236 -33.02 -1.63 0.52
N MET A 237 -33.80 -2.29 -0.35
CA MET A 237 -34.05 -1.80 -1.71
C MET A 237 -34.75 -0.45 -1.76
N LYS A 238 -35.57 -0.11 -0.76
CA LYS A 238 -36.27 1.19 -0.68
C LYS A 238 -35.31 2.30 -0.24
N GLU A 239 -34.44 1.97 0.71
CA GLU A 239 -33.35 2.87 1.14
C GLU A 239 -32.38 3.11 -0.02
N PHE A 240 -32.03 2.06 -0.79
CA PHE A 240 -31.22 2.15 -1.98
C PHE A 240 -31.83 3.07 -3.07
N ASP A 241 -33.11 2.89 -3.37
CA ASP A 241 -33.86 3.77 -4.28
C ASP A 241 -33.87 5.22 -3.81
N GLY A 242 -33.97 5.42 -2.49
CA GLY A 242 -33.90 6.73 -1.84
C GLY A 242 -32.51 7.37 -2.01
N ILE A 243 -31.45 6.60 -1.87
CA ILE A 243 -30.07 7.04 -2.09
C ILE A 243 -29.88 7.46 -3.55
N ILE A 244 -30.26 6.61 -4.51
CA ILE A 244 -30.14 6.91 -5.95
C ILE A 244 -30.85 8.22 -6.29
N LYS A 245 -32.09 8.40 -5.82
CA LYS A 245 -32.86 9.62 -6.09
C LYS A 245 -32.20 10.89 -5.55
N LYS A 246 -31.51 10.80 -4.42
CA LYS A 246 -30.78 11.93 -3.84
C LYS A 246 -29.50 12.27 -4.63
N LEU A 247 -28.90 11.28 -5.27
CA LEU A 247 -27.71 11.50 -6.07
C LEU A 247 -27.98 12.25 -7.39
N VAL A 248 -29.21 12.19 -7.91
CA VAL A 248 -29.55 12.87 -9.18
C VAL A 248 -29.82 14.34 -8.92
N GLY A 249 -28.94 15.19 -9.48
CA GLY A 249 -29.08 16.63 -9.41
C GLY A 249 -30.12 17.20 -10.41
N PRO A 250 -30.43 18.49 -10.30
CA PRO A 250 -31.36 19.16 -11.20
C PRO A 250 -30.88 19.24 -12.66
N ASP A 251 -29.58 19.06 -12.89
CA ASP A 251 -28.92 18.93 -14.19
C ASP A 251 -29.05 17.54 -14.81
N GLY A 252 -29.67 16.59 -14.09
CA GLY A 252 -29.84 15.20 -14.50
C GLY A 252 -28.59 14.34 -14.39
N LYS A 253 -27.51 14.86 -13.81
CA LYS A 253 -26.31 14.07 -13.50
C LYS A 253 -26.38 13.48 -12.11
N TYR A 254 -25.53 12.48 -11.87
CA TYR A 254 -25.26 11.95 -10.54
C TYR A 254 -24.18 12.78 -9.85
N HIS A 255 -24.44 13.17 -8.61
CA HIS A 255 -23.52 13.92 -7.76
C HIS A 255 -23.17 13.11 -6.52
N PHE A 256 -21.93 12.59 -6.48
CA PHE A 256 -21.38 11.88 -5.34
C PHE A 256 -20.66 12.88 -4.43
N VAL A 257 -21.44 13.62 -3.67
CA VAL A 257 -20.93 14.65 -2.75
C VAL A 257 -21.10 14.20 -1.32
N PRO A 258 -20.18 14.60 -0.40
CA PRO A 258 -20.35 14.35 1.02
C PRO A 258 -21.66 14.93 1.51
N THR A 259 -22.43 14.13 2.24
CA THR A 259 -23.74 14.56 2.77
C THR A 259 -23.64 15.08 4.20
N THR A 260 -22.54 14.78 4.88
CA THR A 260 -22.37 15.00 6.33
C THR A 260 -21.22 15.95 6.66
N HIS A 261 -20.33 16.28 5.69
CA HIS A 261 -19.10 17.03 5.95
C HIS A 261 -19.06 18.38 5.27
N THR A 262 -18.40 19.31 5.93
CA THR A 262 -18.05 20.63 5.37
C THR A 262 -16.57 20.64 4.97
N GLU A 263 -16.16 21.63 4.15
CA GLU A 263 -14.73 21.81 3.81
C GLU A 263 -13.80 21.92 5.02
N LYS A 264 -14.31 22.31 6.19
CA LYS A 264 -13.53 22.47 7.41
C LYS A 264 -13.28 21.15 8.15
N GLU A 265 -13.99 20.10 7.79
CA GLU A 265 -13.90 18.78 8.43
C GLU A 265 -12.92 17.85 7.71
N TRP A 266 -12.50 18.22 6.50
CA TRP A 266 -11.51 17.48 5.76
C TRP A 266 -10.12 17.62 6.37
N ILE A 267 -9.43 16.48 6.51
CA ILE A 267 -8.08 16.39 7.05
C ILE A 267 -7.10 16.17 5.90
N ASP A 268 -6.11 17.04 5.77
CA ASP A 268 -4.98 16.80 4.88
C ASP A 268 -3.93 15.95 5.60
N LEU A 269 -3.71 14.72 5.13
CA LEU A 269 -2.66 13.86 5.62
C LEU A 269 -1.30 14.44 5.19
N PRO A 270 -0.46 14.88 6.13
CA PRO A 270 0.85 15.40 5.78
C PRO A 270 1.76 14.28 5.24
N PRO A 271 2.78 14.60 4.46
CA PRO A 271 3.82 13.64 4.13
C PRO A 271 4.44 13.07 5.41
N ALA A 272 4.29 11.78 5.63
CA ALA A 272 4.73 11.09 6.84
C ALA A 272 5.46 9.79 6.54
N ASN A 273 5.87 9.58 5.28
CA ASN A 273 6.45 8.32 4.80
C ASN A 273 5.57 7.09 5.11
N LEU A 274 4.25 7.25 5.18
CA LEU A 274 3.30 6.16 5.46
C LEU A 274 3.25 5.13 4.35
N ALA A 275 3.32 5.60 3.11
CA ALA A 275 3.35 4.75 1.93
C ALA A 275 4.18 5.43 0.84
N PHE A 276 4.92 4.62 0.09
CA PHE A 276 5.69 5.03 -1.06
C PHE A 276 5.08 4.47 -2.34
N TRP A 277 5.18 5.24 -3.44
CA TRP A 277 4.61 4.84 -4.70
C TRP A 277 5.61 4.91 -5.85
N TYR A 278 5.47 4.03 -6.81
CA TYR A 278 6.10 4.13 -8.13
C TYR A 278 5.26 3.39 -9.17
N ALA A 279 5.45 3.73 -10.44
CA ALA A 279 4.77 3.09 -11.56
C ALA A 279 5.78 2.32 -12.41
N ASN A 280 5.46 1.07 -12.74
CA ASN A 280 6.30 0.27 -13.63
C ASN A 280 5.45 -0.72 -14.42
N GLY A 281 5.70 -0.82 -15.73
CA GLY A 281 5.05 -1.81 -16.60
C GLY A 281 3.51 -1.73 -16.63
N GLY A 282 2.94 -0.53 -16.49
CA GLY A 282 1.48 -0.33 -16.45
C GLY A 282 0.85 -0.61 -15.07
N ASN A 283 1.66 -0.91 -14.07
CA ASN A 283 1.21 -1.11 -12.69
C ASN A 283 1.69 0.04 -11.81
N LEU A 284 0.83 0.43 -10.88
CA LEU A 284 1.14 1.26 -9.72
C LEU A 284 1.46 0.33 -8.54
N PHE A 285 2.55 0.59 -7.87
CA PHE A 285 2.96 -0.06 -6.64
C PHE A 285 2.84 0.94 -5.51
N VAL A 286 2.09 0.59 -4.46
CA VAL A 286 1.98 1.37 -3.23
C VAL A 286 2.52 0.52 -2.09
N LEU A 287 3.68 0.92 -1.57
CA LEU A 287 4.42 0.21 -0.53
C LEU A 287 4.13 0.87 0.82
N PRO A 288 3.33 0.25 1.70
CA PRO A 288 3.10 0.78 3.02
C PRO A 288 4.40 0.73 3.85
N ASN A 289 4.65 1.78 4.61
CA ASN A 289 5.72 1.80 5.60
C ASN A 289 5.21 1.22 6.92
N LEU A 290 5.37 -0.08 7.08
CA LEU A 290 4.83 -0.82 8.21
C LEU A 290 5.35 -0.31 9.56
N SER A 291 6.60 0.17 9.62
CA SER A 291 7.19 0.70 10.85
C SER A 291 6.51 1.99 11.32
N VAL A 292 6.19 2.90 10.40
CA VAL A 292 5.49 4.15 10.74
C VAL A 292 4.02 3.89 11.06
N LEU A 293 3.38 2.99 10.33
CA LEU A 293 2.00 2.61 10.62
C LEU A 293 1.83 2.01 12.02
N SER A 294 2.80 1.19 12.47
CA SER A 294 2.77 0.63 13.84
C SER A 294 2.89 1.70 14.93
N GLU A 295 3.61 2.78 14.69
CA GLU A 295 3.76 3.87 15.66
C GLU A 295 2.50 4.74 15.78
N MET A 296 1.74 4.89 14.68
CA MET A 296 0.56 5.78 14.66
C MET A 296 -0.66 5.19 15.38
N GLU A 297 -0.86 3.90 15.32
CA GLU A 297 -2.07 3.25 15.85
C GLU A 297 -1.97 2.90 17.35
N GLY A 298 -0.82 3.16 17.99
CA GLY A 298 -0.63 2.85 19.42
C GLY A 298 -0.72 1.35 19.72
N ALA A 299 -0.89 0.98 20.98
CA ALA A 299 -0.80 -0.40 21.45
C ALA A 299 -1.81 -1.42 20.83
N GLN A 300 -2.82 -0.98 20.08
CA GLN A 300 -3.77 -1.89 19.39
C GLN A 300 -3.29 -2.32 17.99
N ALA A 301 -2.54 -1.47 17.28
CA ALA A 301 -1.93 -1.85 16.01
C ALA A 301 -0.69 -2.73 16.17
N ASP A 302 -0.06 -2.70 17.33
CA ASP A 302 1.04 -3.61 17.67
C ASP A 302 0.72 -5.07 17.34
N ALA A 303 -0.56 -5.45 17.37
CA ALA A 303 -0.95 -6.82 17.06
C ALA A 303 -0.87 -7.18 15.58
N PHE A 304 -1.15 -6.27 14.64
CA PHE A 304 -1.20 -6.60 13.22
C PHE A 304 0.10 -6.24 12.49
N VAL A 305 0.67 -5.07 12.76
CA VAL A 305 1.82 -4.53 12.02
C VAL A 305 3.15 -5.01 12.56
N THR A 306 3.34 -5.05 13.87
CA THR A 306 4.50 -5.73 14.49
C THR A 306 4.46 -7.23 14.24
N ARG A 307 3.26 -7.83 14.19
CA ARG A 307 3.08 -9.24 13.82
C ARG A 307 3.36 -9.53 12.36
N ALA A 308 3.10 -8.59 11.44
CA ALA A 308 3.45 -8.74 10.02
C ALA A 308 4.96 -8.51 9.76
N ALA A 309 5.59 -7.61 10.50
CA ALA A 309 7.05 -7.38 10.43
C ALA A 309 7.84 -8.46 11.18
N ASP A 310 7.29 -9.00 12.27
CA ASP A 310 7.80 -10.18 12.96
C ASP A 310 6.97 -11.41 12.54
N LEU A 311 7.64 -12.40 11.94
CA LEU A 311 7.02 -13.66 11.48
C LEU A 311 6.21 -14.41 12.56
N SER A 312 6.36 -14.06 13.84
CA SER A 312 5.61 -14.64 14.96
C SER A 312 4.13 -14.28 14.92
N GLY A 313 3.80 -13.03 14.60
CA GLY A 313 2.39 -12.59 14.50
C GLY A 313 1.68 -13.08 13.25
N LEU A 314 2.44 -13.37 12.18
CA LEU A 314 1.89 -14.02 11.00
C LEU A 314 1.32 -15.41 11.33
N SER A 315 1.97 -16.13 12.26
CA SER A 315 1.50 -17.46 12.67
C SER A 315 0.13 -17.40 13.35
N GLU A 316 -0.10 -16.43 14.24
CA GLU A 316 -1.39 -16.26 14.93
C GLU A 316 -2.50 -15.87 13.94
N LEU A 317 -2.21 -14.94 13.01
CA LEU A 317 -3.16 -14.57 11.96
C LEU A 317 -3.53 -15.77 11.08
N LEU A 318 -2.53 -16.58 10.68
CA LEU A 318 -2.78 -17.78 9.88
C LEU A 318 -3.58 -18.83 10.65
N GLU A 319 -3.36 -18.99 11.98
CA GLU A 319 -4.16 -19.86 12.83
C GLU A 319 -5.62 -19.38 12.95
N GLU A 320 -5.84 -18.08 13.07
CA GLU A 320 -7.19 -17.50 13.10
C GLU A 320 -7.90 -17.70 11.76
N LEU A 321 -7.25 -17.42 10.65
CA LEU A 321 -7.76 -17.67 9.30
C LEU A 321 -8.06 -19.15 9.08
N GLN A 322 -7.19 -20.04 9.60
CA GLN A 322 -7.43 -21.48 9.53
C GLN A 322 -8.67 -21.93 10.33
N LYS A 323 -8.89 -21.37 11.53
CA LYS A 323 -10.13 -21.60 12.29
C LYS A 323 -11.38 -21.15 11.52
N LEU A 324 -11.22 -20.13 10.67
CA LEU A 324 -12.23 -19.63 9.76
C LEU A 324 -12.28 -20.36 8.41
N GLY A 325 -11.56 -21.50 8.26
CA GLY A 325 -11.60 -22.35 7.06
C GLY A 325 -10.74 -21.86 5.88
N VAL A 326 -9.91 -20.86 6.07
CA VAL A 326 -8.91 -20.42 5.06
C VAL A 326 -7.68 -21.32 5.15
N ASP A 327 -7.24 -21.89 4.01
CA ASP A 327 -5.99 -22.65 3.98
C ASP A 327 -4.79 -21.70 4.07
N PRO A 328 -3.96 -21.79 5.12
CA PRO A 328 -2.76 -20.97 5.26
C PRO A 328 -1.80 -21.07 4.07
N LYS A 329 -1.79 -22.18 3.34
CA LYS A 329 -0.93 -22.38 2.17
C LYS A 329 -1.36 -21.52 0.97
N GLU A 330 -2.65 -21.21 0.88
CA GLU A 330 -3.18 -20.38 -0.19
C GLU A 330 -3.03 -18.89 0.09
N ILE A 331 -3.22 -18.47 1.35
CA ILE A 331 -3.15 -17.04 1.71
C ILE A 331 -1.72 -16.54 1.96
N LEU A 332 -0.81 -17.39 2.42
CA LEU A 332 0.58 -17.02 2.70
C LEU A 332 1.33 -16.43 1.49
N PRO A 333 1.17 -16.93 0.26
CA PRO A 333 1.77 -16.29 -0.92
C PRO A 333 1.24 -14.86 -1.16
N VAL A 334 -0.03 -14.62 -0.90
CA VAL A 334 -0.67 -13.30 -1.04
C VAL A 334 -0.07 -12.31 -0.06
N ILE A 335 0.04 -12.69 1.22
CA ILE A 335 0.65 -11.88 2.27
C ILE A 335 2.13 -11.59 1.93
N LYS A 336 2.88 -12.60 1.51
CA LYS A 336 4.29 -12.42 1.11
C LYS A 336 4.44 -11.50 -0.09
N ASN A 337 3.53 -11.59 -1.08
CA ASN A 337 3.53 -10.70 -2.22
C ASN A 337 3.23 -9.26 -1.80
N PHE A 338 2.24 -9.06 -0.94
CA PHE A 338 1.91 -7.74 -0.39
C PHE A 338 3.07 -7.14 0.40
N MET A 339 3.73 -7.92 1.26
CA MET A 339 4.90 -7.46 2.01
C MET A 339 6.10 -7.11 1.11
N ALA A 340 6.27 -7.83 -0.01
CA ALA A 340 7.38 -7.62 -0.93
C ALA A 340 7.13 -6.49 -1.94
N ASN A 341 5.92 -6.37 -2.44
CA ASN A 341 5.55 -5.50 -3.55
C ASN A 341 4.53 -4.41 -3.18
N GLY A 342 4.02 -4.44 -1.95
CA GLY A 342 2.92 -3.57 -1.54
C GLY A 342 1.61 -3.89 -2.25
N LEU A 343 0.71 -2.92 -2.26
CA LEU A 343 -0.52 -2.98 -3.04
C LEU A 343 -0.20 -2.71 -4.51
N VAL A 344 -0.52 -3.67 -5.36
CA VAL A 344 -0.33 -3.57 -6.81
C VAL A 344 -1.67 -3.28 -7.46
N MET A 345 -1.74 -2.22 -8.25
CA MET A 345 -2.91 -1.82 -9.03
C MET A 345 -2.50 -1.56 -10.48
N LYS A 346 -3.39 -1.77 -11.41
CA LYS A 346 -3.27 -1.26 -12.78
C LYS A 346 -3.75 0.19 -12.81
N TYR A 347 -3.31 0.96 -13.80
CA TYR A 347 -3.77 2.34 -13.94
C TYR A 347 -3.95 2.74 -15.39
N VAL A 348 -4.87 3.68 -15.59
CA VAL A 348 -5.00 4.46 -16.83
C VAL A 348 -4.95 5.92 -16.46
N VAL A 349 -4.03 6.66 -17.06
CA VAL A 349 -3.84 8.09 -16.80
C VAL A 349 -3.92 8.88 -18.09
N THR A 350 -4.60 10.03 -18.02
CA THR A 350 -4.64 11.06 -19.04
C THR A 350 -4.27 12.40 -18.42
N ASP A 351 -4.25 13.47 -19.19
CA ASP A 351 -3.97 14.81 -18.65
C ASP A 351 -4.95 15.23 -17.54
N ASN A 352 -6.22 14.77 -17.60
CA ASN A 352 -7.30 15.21 -16.73
C ASN A 352 -7.96 14.09 -15.92
N SER A 353 -7.56 12.84 -16.09
CA SER A 353 -8.18 11.70 -15.39
C SER A 353 -7.18 10.64 -15.01
N LEU A 354 -7.41 10.01 -13.86
CA LEU A 354 -6.70 8.84 -13.37
C LEU A 354 -7.72 7.79 -12.95
N GLN A 355 -7.56 6.58 -13.46
CA GLN A 355 -8.25 5.40 -12.98
C GLN A 355 -7.23 4.44 -12.39
N LEU A 356 -7.41 4.06 -11.13
CA LEU A 356 -6.66 3.02 -10.44
C LEU A 356 -7.55 1.81 -10.28
N PHE A 357 -7.11 0.63 -10.72
CA PHE A 357 -7.96 -0.55 -10.67
C PHE A 357 -7.22 -1.85 -10.41
N MET A 358 -7.93 -2.78 -9.80
CA MET A 358 -7.56 -4.18 -9.70
C MET A 358 -8.53 -5.00 -10.54
N ASP A 359 -8.01 -5.67 -11.56
CA ASP A 359 -8.80 -6.58 -12.38
C ASP A 359 -8.88 -7.98 -11.76
N LYS A 360 -9.58 -8.88 -12.47
CA LYS A 360 -9.75 -10.26 -12.01
C LYS A 360 -8.42 -10.97 -11.76
N GLU A 361 -7.40 -10.70 -12.58
CA GLU A 361 -6.08 -11.32 -12.43
C GLU A 361 -5.41 -10.93 -11.10
N LEU A 362 -5.51 -9.66 -10.71
CA LEU A 362 -4.99 -9.17 -9.43
C LEU A 362 -5.89 -9.55 -8.24
N CYS A 363 -7.21 -9.69 -8.46
CA CYS A 363 -8.16 -10.05 -7.42
C CYS A 363 -8.22 -11.56 -7.13
N ASP A 364 -8.04 -12.43 -8.14
CA ASP A 364 -8.13 -13.88 -7.99
C ASP A 364 -7.27 -14.45 -6.85
N PRO A 365 -5.99 -14.07 -6.71
CA PRO A 365 -5.15 -14.56 -5.61
C PRO A 365 -5.66 -14.19 -4.21
N ILE A 366 -6.39 -13.07 -4.10
CA ILE A 366 -6.94 -12.57 -2.84
C ILE A 366 -8.30 -13.22 -2.57
N VAL A 367 -9.19 -13.22 -3.57
CA VAL A 367 -10.59 -13.66 -3.40
C VAL A 367 -10.70 -15.17 -3.23
N LYS A 368 -10.00 -15.96 -4.05
CA LYS A 368 -10.12 -17.43 -4.04
C LYS A 368 -9.84 -18.07 -2.68
N PRO A 369 -8.77 -17.71 -1.95
CA PRO A 369 -8.51 -18.24 -0.61
C PRO A 369 -9.59 -17.88 0.41
N LEU A 370 -10.33 -16.77 0.18
CA LEU A 370 -11.36 -16.28 1.10
C LEU A 370 -12.75 -16.87 0.82
N LEU A 371 -12.98 -17.46 -0.35
CA LEU A 371 -14.27 -18.06 -0.69
C LEU A 371 -14.79 -19.09 0.32
N PRO A 372 -13.97 -19.92 1.00
CA PRO A 372 -14.44 -20.84 2.02
C PRO A 372 -15.12 -20.16 3.21
N LEU A 373 -14.80 -18.89 3.50
CA LEU A 373 -15.47 -18.12 4.56
C LEU A 373 -16.98 -17.98 4.35
N LEU A 374 -17.43 -18.03 3.09
CA LEU A 374 -18.85 -17.94 2.75
C LEU A 374 -19.66 -19.12 3.27
N ASP A 375 -19.07 -20.32 3.35
CA ASP A 375 -19.75 -21.50 3.97
C ASP A 375 -19.95 -21.33 5.46
N GLN A 376 -18.99 -20.69 6.13
CA GLN A 376 -19.11 -20.39 7.55
C GLN A 376 -20.15 -19.31 7.82
N LEU A 377 -20.21 -18.31 6.92
CA LEU A 377 -21.24 -17.30 6.98
C LEU A 377 -22.63 -17.91 6.80
N ASP A 378 -22.81 -18.85 5.83
CA ASP A 378 -24.05 -19.60 5.66
C ASP A 378 -24.47 -20.27 6.98
N LYS A 379 -23.54 -21.03 7.59
CA LYS A 379 -23.79 -21.73 8.84
C LYS A 379 -24.16 -20.77 9.98
N LYS A 380 -23.43 -19.67 10.10
CA LYS A 380 -23.70 -18.64 11.12
C LYS A 380 -25.10 -18.02 10.95
N LEU A 381 -25.50 -17.72 9.73
CA LEU A 381 -26.82 -17.17 9.42
C LEU A 381 -27.93 -18.21 9.68
N GLU A 382 -27.68 -19.48 9.35
CA GLU A 382 -28.62 -20.57 9.71
C GLU A 382 -28.76 -20.75 11.21
N ASP A 383 -27.68 -20.72 11.98
CA ASP A 383 -27.69 -20.85 13.43
C ASP A 383 -28.42 -19.66 14.07
N MET A 384 -28.19 -18.43 13.55
CA MET A 384 -28.93 -17.24 13.98
C MET A 384 -30.42 -17.39 13.69
N ALA A 385 -30.81 -17.85 12.51
CA ALA A 385 -32.23 -18.04 12.16
C ALA A 385 -32.94 -19.08 13.01
N LYS A 386 -32.22 -20.07 13.54
CA LYS A 386 -32.75 -21.13 14.42
C LYS A 386 -32.71 -20.77 15.90
N ASN A 387 -32.02 -19.70 16.29
CA ASN A 387 -31.89 -19.30 17.69
C ASN A 387 -33.20 -18.67 18.19
N PRO A 388 -33.87 -19.25 19.23
CA PRO A 388 -35.10 -18.70 19.77
C PRO A 388 -34.89 -17.35 20.48
N ASP A 389 -33.68 -17.05 20.92
CA ASP A 389 -33.36 -15.85 21.70
C ASP A 389 -32.86 -14.68 20.80
N ILE A 390 -33.02 -14.80 19.48
CA ILE A 390 -32.64 -13.75 18.53
C ILE A 390 -33.47 -12.49 18.74
N THR A 391 -32.85 -11.32 18.81
CA THR A 391 -33.55 -10.03 18.98
C THR A 391 -34.34 -9.67 17.71
N GLU A 392 -35.38 -8.82 17.87
CA GLU A 392 -36.17 -8.34 16.72
C GLU A 392 -35.32 -7.56 15.73
N GLU A 393 -34.29 -6.83 16.19
CA GLU A 393 -33.35 -6.13 15.36
C GLU A 393 -32.50 -7.11 14.51
N GLN A 394 -31.94 -8.14 15.13
CA GLN A 394 -31.20 -9.19 14.43
C GLN A 394 -32.06 -9.95 13.41
N LYS A 395 -33.37 -10.18 13.74
CA LYS A 395 -34.31 -10.78 12.77
C LYS A 395 -34.52 -9.87 11.55
N ALA A 396 -34.70 -8.57 11.81
CA ALA A 396 -34.90 -7.60 10.75
C ALA A 396 -33.66 -7.51 9.83
N GLU A 397 -32.43 -7.50 10.39
CA GLU A 397 -31.20 -7.54 9.62
C GLU A 397 -31.04 -8.81 8.80
N LEU A 398 -31.31 -9.97 9.39
CA LEU A 398 -31.30 -11.25 8.69
C LEU A 398 -32.28 -11.25 7.51
N GLN A 399 -33.48 -10.72 7.70
CA GLN A 399 -34.51 -10.60 6.67
C GLN A 399 -34.08 -9.62 5.56
N LYS A 400 -33.48 -8.49 5.91
CA LYS A 400 -32.88 -7.55 4.94
C LYS A 400 -31.82 -8.24 4.07
N LEU A 401 -30.89 -8.98 4.68
CA LEU A 401 -29.85 -9.70 3.99
C LEU A 401 -30.42 -10.77 3.04
N GLN A 402 -31.40 -11.56 3.50
CA GLN A 402 -32.08 -12.57 2.67
C GLN A 402 -32.82 -11.93 1.49
N THR A 403 -33.49 -10.80 1.72
CA THR A 403 -34.16 -10.06 0.66
C THR A 403 -33.16 -9.55 -0.38
N LEU A 404 -32.04 -8.99 0.06
CA LEU A 404 -31.00 -8.52 -0.83
C LEU A 404 -30.37 -9.65 -1.65
N MET A 405 -30.06 -10.77 -1.02
CA MET A 405 -29.58 -11.97 -1.74
C MET A 405 -30.60 -12.43 -2.78
N GLY A 406 -31.88 -12.46 -2.44
CA GLY A 406 -32.96 -12.82 -3.36
C GLY A 406 -33.04 -11.90 -4.59
N VAL A 407 -32.81 -10.59 -4.40
CA VAL A 407 -32.73 -9.62 -5.52
C VAL A 407 -31.59 -9.99 -6.49
N PHE A 408 -30.47 -10.49 -5.97
CA PHE A 408 -29.36 -10.96 -6.81
C PHE A 408 -29.54 -12.38 -7.35
N GLY A 409 -30.67 -13.03 -7.09
CA GLY A 409 -30.90 -14.41 -7.45
C GLY A 409 -30.06 -15.42 -6.65
N LEU A 410 -29.57 -15.00 -5.48
CA LEU A 410 -28.81 -15.83 -4.55
C LEU A 410 -29.73 -16.30 -3.43
N THR A 411 -29.51 -17.53 -2.96
CA THR A 411 -30.25 -18.10 -1.83
C THR A 411 -29.48 -18.00 -0.52
N LYS A 412 -28.15 -17.98 -0.60
CA LYS A 412 -27.21 -17.94 0.51
C LYS A 412 -25.87 -17.32 0.08
N PRO A 413 -25.05 -16.82 1.02
CA PRO A 413 -23.74 -16.24 0.74
C PRO A 413 -22.81 -17.14 -0.10
N SER A 414 -22.80 -18.45 0.14
CA SER A 414 -21.91 -19.37 -0.60
C SER A 414 -22.25 -19.50 -2.09
N ASP A 415 -23.41 -19.06 -2.55
CA ASP A 415 -23.76 -19.01 -3.98
C ASP A 415 -22.82 -18.06 -4.74
N LEU A 416 -22.20 -17.08 -4.05
CA LEU A 416 -21.16 -16.21 -4.62
C LEU A 416 -19.94 -16.97 -5.14
N LYS A 417 -19.66 -18.17 -4.63
CA LYS A 417 -18.59 -19.02 -5.17
C LYS A 417 -18.88 -19.42 -6.61
N ALA A 418 -20.12 -19.75 -6.91
CA ALA A 418 -20.53 -20.10 -8.26
C ALA A 418 -20.52 -18.87 -9.18
N VAL A 419 -20.95 -17.71 -8.69
CA VAL A 419 -20.83 -16.44 -9.43
C VAL A 419 -19.36 -16.17 -9.75
N TRP A 420 -18.46 -16.25 -8.75
CA TRP A 420 -17.02 -16.01 -8.96
C TRP A 420 -16.39 -17.02 -9.94
N ALA A 421 -16.74 -18.30 -9.82
CA ALA A 421 -16.24 -19.33 -10.73
C ALA A 421 -16.66 -19.10 -12.19
N ASN A 422 -17.82 -18.49 -12.42
CA ASN A 422 -18.34 -18.16 -13.75
C ASN A 422 -18.01 -16.72 -14.18
N THR A 423 -17.29 -15.97 -13.37
CA THR A 423 -16.88 -14.59 -13.68
C THR A 423 -15.90 -14.56 -14.83
N THR A 424 -16.28 -13.87 -15.91
CA THR A 424 -15.47 -13.68 -17.11
C THR A 424 -14.67 -12.39 -17.05
N GLU A 425 -15.20 -11.35 -16.37
CA GLU A 425 -14.55 -10.07 -16.15
C GLU A 425 -14.90 -9.56 -14.76
N PHE A 426 -13.90 -9.04 -14.07
CA PHE A 426 -14.08 -8.35 -12.78
C PHE A 426 -13.03 -7.28 -12.67
N ALA A 427 -13.44 -6.08 -12.25
CA ALA A 427 -12.55 -5.01 -11.90
C ALA A 427 -13.16 -4.14 -10.81
N VAL A 428 -12.35 -3.71 -9.86
CA VAL A 428 -12.66 -2.65 -8.89
C VAL A 428 -11.77 -1.46 -9.21
N ALA A 429 -12.37 -0.33 -9.53
CA ALA A 429 -11.65 0.87 -9.97
C ALA A 429 -12.06 2.08 -9.15
N MET A 430 -11.08 2.91 -8.81
CA MET A 430 -11.28 4.27 -8.28
C MET A 430 -11.00 5.28 -9.39
N ASN A 431 -11.87 6.24 -9.57
CA ASN A 431 -11.80 7.23 -10.63
C ASN A 431 -11.56 8.63 -10.05
N PHE A 432 -10.57 9.30 -10.60
CA PHE A 432 -10.13 10.62 -10.18
C PHE A 432 -10.04 11.59 -11.36
N VAL A 433 -10.06 12.88 -11.06
CA VAL A 433 -9.89 13.99 -12.00
C VAL A 433 -8.89 15.00 -11.45
N ARG A 434 -8.28 15.80 -12.33
CA ARG A 434 -7.47 16.96 -11.95
C ARG A 434 -8.28 18.23 -11.84
#